data_b1f6dcb941d8184b84b31ea5b64afde4
#
_entry.id   b1f6dcb941d8184b84b31ea5b64afde4
#
_cell.length_a   1.000
_cell.length_b   1.000
_cell.length_c   1.000
_cell.angle_alpha   90.00
_cell.angle_beta   90.00
_cell.angle_gamma   90.00
#
_symmetry.space_group_name_H-M   'P 1'
#
loop_
_entity.id
_entity.type
_entity.pdbx_description
1 polymer ?
#
loop_
_entity_poly.entity_id
_entity_poly.type
_entity_poly.pdbx_seq_one_letter_code
_entity_poly.pdbx_strand_id
1 'polypeptide(L)'
;MKLSRLALLSLFALTSSPVWADGVVTVYSADGLHDGDNSWYQSQFDAFTKATGIKVQYVEGGSGAIVERLAKERTNPQADVLVTVPPFIQRAAKEQLLATFTPQGSAQIPGANDR
;
A
#
# COMPACT_ATOMS: atom_id res chain seq x y z
N MET A 1 9.98 -64.66 24.21
CA MET A 1 9.47 -63.76 23.14
C MET A 1 9.70 -62.35 23.53
N LYS A 2 10.66 -61.71 22.90
CA LYS A 2 10.91 -60.28 23.13
C LYS A 2 10.22 -59.50 22.02
N LEU A 3 9.18 -58.76 22.34
CA LEU A 3 8.53 -57.81 21.45
C LEU A 3 9.37 -56.51 21.41
N SER A 4 10.07 -56.31 20.31
CA SER A 4 10.72 -55.05 20.00
C SER A 4 9.69 -54.01 19.69
N ARG A 5 9.48 -53.06 20.58
CA ARG A 5 8.69 -51.87 20.28
C ARG A 5 9.56 -50.92 19.46
N LEU A 6 9.39 -50.94 18.15
CA LEU A 6 9.87 -49.88 17.31
C LEU A 6 9.00 -48.64 17.57
N ALA A 7 9.55 -47.67 18.30
CA ALA A 7 8.96 -46.34 18.38
C ALA A 7 9.26 -45.62 17.08
N LEU A 8 8.27 -45.50 16.20
CA LEU A 8 8.32 -44.58 15.08
C LEU A 8 8.18 -43.18 15.64
N LEU A 9 9.30 -42.46 15.75
CA LEU A 9 9.29 -41.04 15.92
C LEU A 9 8.92 -40.41 14.55
N SER A 10 7.65 -40.06 14.42
CA SER A 10 7.19 -39.22 13.32
C SER A 10 7.71 -37.79 13.54
N LEU A 11 8.79 -37.47 12.89
CA LEU A 11 9.29 -36.08 12.83
C LEU A 11 8.34 -35.28 11.97
N PHE A 12 7.37 -34.62 12.59
CA PHE A 12 6.55 -33.59 11.92
C PHE A 12 7.46 -32.39 11.63
N ALA A 13 8.01 -32.33 10.44
CA ALA A 13 8.63 -31.13 9.93
C ALA A 13 7.50 -30.10 9.71
N LEU A 14 7.36 -29.16 10.64
CA LEU A 14 6.59 -27.95 10.45
C LEU A 14 7.27 -27.12 9.34
N THR A 15 6.89 -27.35 8.10
CA THR A 15 7.23 -26.45 7.02
C THR A 15 6.38 -25.20 7.21
N SER A 16 6.97 -24.18 7.85
CA SER A 16 6.38 -22.84 7.86
C SER A 16 6.44 -22.30 6.43
N SER A 17 5.31 -22.42 5.72
CA SER A 17 5.15 -21.71 4.46
C SER A 17 5.20 -20.22 4.73
N PRO A 18 5.92 -19.41 3.93
CA PRO A 18 5.89 -17.96 4.08
C PRO A 18 4.46 -17.50 3.89
N VAL A 19 3.89 -16.88 4.93
CA VAL A 19 2.57 -16.25 4.84
C VAL A 19 2.79 -14.93 4.11
N TRP A 20 2.44 -14.87 2.84
CA TRP A 20 2.41 -13.62 2.08
C TRP A 20 1.21 -12.80 2.53
N ALA A 21 1.39 -11.51 2.74
CA ALA A 21 0.28 -10.61 3.01
C ALA A 21 -0.66 -10.62 1.80
N ASP A 22 -1.93 -11.03 2.01
CA ASP A 22 -2.95 -11.07 0.98
C ASP A 22 -3.74 -9.77 1.08
N GLY A 23 -3.42 -8.78 0.22
CA GLY A 23 -4.03 -7.47 0.29
C GLY A 23 -3.80 -6.64 -0.97
N VAL A 24 -4.51 -5.52 -1.03
CA VAL A 24 -4.41 -4.53 -2.10
C VAL A 24 -4.26 -3.15 -1.47
N VAL A 25 -3.29 -2.38 -1.94
CA VAL A 25 -3.17 -0.95 -1.66
C VAL A 25 -3.69 -0.19 -2.88
N THR A 26 -4.66 0.68 -2.67
CA THR A 26 -5.24 1.52 -3.72
C THR A 26 -4.67 2.93 -3.65
N VAL A 27 -3.99 3.33 -4.72
CA VAL A 27 -3.38 4.65 -4.88
C VAL A 27 -4.24 5.49 -5.80
N TYR A 28 -4.75 6.60 -5.28
CA TYR A 28 -5.40 7.64 -6.07
C TYR A 28 -4.38 8.73 -6.40
N SER A 29 -4.12 8.95 -7.67
CA SER A 29 -3.06 9.85 -8.10
C SER A 29 -3.51 10.86 -9.14
N ALA A 30 -2.96 12.06 -9.02
CA ALA A 30 -3.09 13.08 -10.06
C ALA A 30 -2.37 12.65 -11.35
N ASP A 31 -2.82 13.23 -12.45
CA ASP A 31 -2.30 12.96 -13.79
C ASP A 31 -0.76 13.04 -13.88
N GLY A 32 -0.18 12.18 -14.68
CA GLY A 32 1.23 12.23 -15.06
C GLY A 32 2.22 11.61 -14.07
N LEU A 33 1.76 11.05 -12.97
CA LEU A 33 2.66 10.36 -12.05
C LEU A 33 3.03 8.96 -12.55
N HIS A 34 2.07 8.23 -13.10
CA HIS A 34 2.24 6.90 -13.65
C HIS A 34 2.20 6.97 -15.17
N ASP A 35 3.35 6.85 -15.82
CA ASP A 35 3.49 6.95 -17.27
C ASP A 35 3.59 5.56 -17.92
N GLY A 36 2.49 4.79 -17.80
CA GLY A 36 2.35 3.46 -18.38
C GLY A 36 3.09 2.35 -17.66
N ASP A 37 2.99 1.14 -18.23
CA ASP A 37 3.49 -0.10 -17.61
C ASP A 37 5.01 -0.19 -17.49
N ASN A 38 5.75 0.60 -18.25
CA ASN A 38 7.21 0.66 -18.21
C ASN A 38 7.75 1.85 -17.38
N SER A 39 6.88 2.56 -16.68
CA SER A 39 7.28 3.70 -15.86
C SER A 39 8.11 3.29 -14.65
N TRP A 40 8.86 4.25 -14.12
CA TRP A 40 9.57 4.06 -12.86
C TRP A 40 8.60 3.70 -11.70
N TYR A 41 7.44 4.35 -11.64
CA TYR A 41 6.43 4.06 -10.62
C TYR A 41 5.91 2.64 -10.72
N GLN A 42 5.63 2.14 -11.92
CA GLN A 42 5.20 0.75 -12.09
C GLN A 42 6.28 -0.22 -11.59
N SER A 43 7.54 0.04 -11.90
CA SER A 43 8.65 -0.79 -11.41
C SER A 43 8.76 -0.81 -9.89
N GLN A 44 8.46 0.32 -9.21
CA GLN A 44 8.43 0.39 -7.76
C GLN A 44 7.23 -0.36 -7.16
N PHE A 45 6.07 -0.26 -7.79
CA PHE A 45 4.89 -1.04 -7.39
C PHE A 45 5.13 -2.54 -7.51
N ASP A 46 5.76 -2.97 -8.59
CA ASP A 46 6.11 -4.38 -8.81
C ASP A 46 7.13 -4.88 -7.77
N ALA A 47 8.14 -4.07 -7.46
CA ALA A 47 9.12 -4.37 -6.42
C ALA A 47 8.46 -4.47 -5.03
N PHE A 48 7.55 -3.58 -4.72
CA PHE A 48 6.76 -3.61 -3.47
C PHE A 48 5.91 -4.87 -3.39
N THR A 49 5.18 -5.19 -4.45
CA THR A 49 4.36 -6.41 -4.52
C THR A 49 5.22 -7.68 -4.38
N LYS A 50 6.38 -7.70 -5.03
CA LYS A 50 7.31 -8.82 -4.92
C LYS A 50 7.84 -8.99 -3.49
N ALA A 51 8.12 -7.89 -2.80
CA ALA A 51 8.65 -7.91 -1.43
C ALA A 51 7.60 -8.25 -0.37
N THR A 52 6.35 -7.84 -0.56
CA THR A 52 5.30 -7.90 0.47
C THR A 52 4.15 -8.85 0.16
N GLY A 53 3.95 -9.23 -1.09
CA GLY A 53 2.75 -9.93 -1.56
C GLY A 53 1.51 -9.02 -1.70
N ILE A 54 1.62 -7.74 -1.34
CA ILE A 54 0.53 -6.76 -1.44
C ILE A 54 0.51 -6.18 -2.84
N LYS A 55 -0.63 -6.26 -3.52
CA LYS A 55 -0.82 -5.68 -4.86
C LYS A 55 -1.07 -4.18 -4.77
N VAL A 56 -0.63 -3.44 -5.77
CA VAL A 56 -0.91 -2.02 -5.91
C VAL A 56 -1.94 -1.82 -7.01
N GLN A 57 -3.07 -1.20 -6.66
CA GLN A 57 -4.08 -0.74 -7.60
C GLN A 57 -3.92 0.76 -7.79
N TYR A 58 -3.75 1.20 -9.02
CA TYR A 58 -3.51 2.59 -9.34
C TYR A 58 -4.70 3.18 -10.09
N VAL A 59 -5.21 4.31 -9.58
CA VAL A 59 -6.32 5.05 -10.17
C VAL A 59 -5.86 6.47 -10.45
N GLU A 60 -5.87 6.87 -11.70
CA GLU A 60 -5.42 8.16 -12.17
C GLU A 60 -6.59 9.09 -12.47
N GLY A 61 -6.40 10.37 -12.26
CA GLY A 61 -7.37 11.40 -12.58
C GLY A 61 -6.83 12.81 -12.33
N GLY A 62 -7.54 13.83 -12.76
CA GLY A 62 -7.17 15.22 -12.49
C GLY A 62 -7.10 15.50 -10.99
N SER A 63 -6.18 16.36 -10.57
CA SER A 63 -5.89 16.67 -9.16
C SER A 63 -7.14 17.02 -8.34
N GLY A 64 -8.02 17.86 -8.90
CA GLY A 64 -9.28 18.23 -8.24
C GLY A 64 -10.30 17.10 -8.23
N ALA A 65 -10.39 16.35 -9.32
CA ALA A 65 -11.33 15.24 -9.46
C ALA A 65 -11.02 14.09 -8.49
N ILE A 66 -9.75 13.78 -8.28
CA ILE A 66 -9.30 12.77 -7.31
C ILE A 66 -9.69 13.15 -5.89
N VAL A 67 -9.50 14.41 -5.48
CA VAL A 67 -9.90 14.89 -4.15
C VAL A 67 -11.43 14.91 -3.99
N GLU A 68 -12.15 15.30 -5.03
CA GLU A 68 -13.61 15.26 -5.02
C GLU A 68 -14.15 13.83 -4.90
N ARG A 69 -13.52 12.89 -5.59
CA ARG A 69 -13.85 11.47 -5.47
C ARG A 69 -13.64 10.95 -4.03
N LEU A 70 -12.52 11.28 -3.40
CA LEU A 70 -12.28 10.96 -2.00
C LEU A 70 -13.39 11.50 -1.08
N ALA A 71 -13.83 12.74 -1.30
CA ALA A 71 -14.90 13.34 -0.51
C ALA A 71 -16.24 12.61 -0.69
N LYS A 72 -16.56 12.17 -1.89
CA LYS A 72 -17.77 11.37 -2.18
C LYS A 72 -17.71 9.97 -1.54
N GLU A 73 -16.53 9.40 -1.46
CA GLU A 73 -16.29 8.07 -0.88
C GLU A 73 -16.07 8.09 0.65
N ARG A 74 -16.26 9.23 1.31
CA ARG A 74 -15.98 9.41 2.74
C ARG A 74 -16.62 8.36 3.65
N THR A 75 -17.83 7.93 3.35
CA THR A 75 -18.57 6.93 4.14
C THR A 75 -18.16 5.50 3.82
N ASN A 76 -17.49 5.28 2.69
CA ASN A 76 -16.95 4.00 2.26
C ASN A 76 -15.63 4.24 1.50
N PRO A 77 -14.55 4.57 2.20
CA PRO A 77 -13.26 4.90 1.58
C PRO A 77 -12.71 3.76 0.74
N GLN A 78 -12.27 4.09 -0.48
CA GLN A 78 -11.69 3.13 -1.42
C GLN A 78 -10.17 3.31 -1.57
N ALA A 79 -9.68 4.53 -1.34
CA ALA A 79 -8.26 4.85 -1.48
C ALA A 79 -7.51 4.68 -0.16
N ASP A 80 -6.32 4.12 -0.25
CA ASP A 80 -5.38 4.03 0.86
C ASP A 80 -4.33 5.15 0.81
N VAL A 81 -3.96 5.58 -0.39
CA VAL A 81 -2.93 6.61 -0.62
C VAL A 81 -3.45 7.65 -1.60
N LEU A 82 -3.24 8.91 -1.29
CA LEU A 82 -3.51 10.04 -2.17
C LEU A 82 -2.20 10.69 -2.61
N VAL A 83 -2.02 10.84 -3.92
CA VAL A 83 -0.93 11.61 -4.52
C VAL A 83 -1.53 12.73 -5.35
N THR A 84 -1.34 13.96 -4.92
CA THR A 84 -1.84 15.15 -5.61
C THR A 84 -0.95 16.37 -5.30
N VAL A 85 -1.24 17.48 -5.95
CA VAL A 85 -0.46 18.72 -5.87
C VAL A 85 -1.23 19.82 -5.12
N PRO A 86 -0.53 20.88 -4.61
CA PRO A 86 -1.19 22.08 -4.12
C PRO A 86 -2.04 22.76 -5.22
N PRO A 87 -3.19 23.36 -4.89
CA PRO A 87 -3.78 23.48 -3.54
C PRO A 87 -4.68 22.29 -3.13
N PHE A 88 -4.74 21.24 -3.93
CA PHE A 88 -5.69 20.13 -3.75
C PHE A 88 -5.36 19.28 -2.52
N ILE A 89 -4.08 19.09 -2.22
CA ILE A 89 -3.68 18.36 -0.99
C ILE A 89 -4.10 19.11 0.28
N GLN A 90 -3.99 20.44 0.29
CA GLN A 90 -4.47 21.26 1.40
C GLN A 90 -5.99 21.20 1.55
N ARG A 91 -6.71 21.13 0.42
CA ARG A 91 -8.16 20.91 0.44
C ARG A 91 -8.51 19.57 1.07
N ALA A 92 -7.83 18.48 0.67
CA ALA A 92 -8.05 17.17 1.24
C ALA A 92 -7.80 17.14 2.76
N ALA A 93 -6.75 17.81 3.23
CA ALA A 93 -6.45 17.95 4.65
C ALA A 93 -7.52 18.76 5.38
N LYS A 94 -7.93 19.91 4.84
CA LYS A 94 -8.98 20.77 5.43
C LYS A 94 -10.33 20.06 5.52
N GLU A 95 -10.66 19.24 4.55
CA GLU A 95 -11.89 18.45 4.53
C GLU A 95 -11.80 17.17 5.36
N GLN A 96 -10.69 16.95 6.07
CA GLN A 96 -10.45 15.77 6.94
C GLN A 96 -10.54 14.44 6.18
N LEU A 97 -10.04 14.41 4.95
CA LEU A 97 -10.01 13.21 4.11
C LEU A 97 -8.74 12.36 4.33
N LEU A 98 -7.77 12.90 5.08
CA LEU A 98 -6.48 12.27 5.31
C LEU A 98 -6.36 11.80 6.76
N ALA A 99 -5.78 10.61 6.95
CA ALA A 99 -5.40 10.12 8.27
C ALA A 99 -4.03 10.65 8.68
N THR A 100 -3.81 10.79 9.98
CA THR A 100 -2.48 11.12 10.50
C THR A 100 -1.56 9.91 10.35
N PHE A 101 -0.46 10.10 9.64
CA PHE A 101 0.54 9.07 9.40
C PHE A 101 1.92 9.70 9.28
N THR A 102 2.91 9.10 9.97
CA THR A 102 4.31 9.54 9.88
C THR A 102 5.14 8.37 9.35
N PRO A 103 5.54 8.39 8.07
CA PRO A 103 6.35 7.33 7.48
C PRO A 103 7.72 7.25 8.16
N GLN A 104 8.27 6.05 8.23
CA GLN A 104 9.64 5.86 8.67
C GLN A 104 10.60 6.62 7.73
N GLY A 105 11.54 7.38 8.31
CA GLY A 105 12.49 8.18 7.54
C GLY A 105 11.98 9.55 7.09
N SER A 106 10.73 9.92 7.39
CA SER A 106 10.17 11.22 6.99
C SER A 106 10.96 12.41 7.56
N ALA A 107 11.55 12.26 8.75
CA ALA A 107 12.38 13.30 9.36
C ALA A 107 13.66 13.63 8.57
N GLN A 108 14.08 12.76 7.66
CA GLN A 108 15.25 12.95 6.79
C GLN A 108 14.93 13.73 5.52
N ILE A 109 13.66 13.99 5.26
CA ILE A 109 13.19 14.72 4.08
C ILE A 109 12.79 16.11 4.52
N PRO A 110 13.50 17.17 4.08
CA PRO A 110 13.13 18.56 4.41
C PRO A 110 11.69 18.86 3.98
N GLY A 111 10.89 19.44 4.87
CA GLY A 111 9.51 19.80 4.60
C GLY A 111 8.52 18.63 4.51
N ALA A 112 8.92 17.40 4.81
CA ALA A 112 8.04 16.22 4.71
C ALA A 112 6.78 16.33 5.58
N ASN A 113 6.84 17.09 6.66
CA ASN A 113 5.74 17.28 7.61
C ASN A 113 5.15 18.70 7.57
N ASP A 114 5.58 19.54 6.64
CA ASP A 114 5.03 20.89 6.47
C ASP A 114 3.64 20.79 5.85
N ARG A 115 2.66 21.29 6.55
CA ARG A 115 1.24 21.23 6.18
C ARG A 115 0.67 22.61 5.96
#